data_ac156d358255a0e42729b95d02836484
#
_entry.id   ac156d358255a0e42729b95d02836484
#
_cell.length_a   1.000
_cell.length_b   1.000
_cell.length_c   1.000
_cell.angle_alpha   90.00
_cell.angle_beta   90.00
_cell.angle_gamma   90.00
#
_symmetry.space_group_name_H-M   'P 1'
#
loop_
_entity.id
_entity.type
_entity.pdbx_description
1 polymer ?
#
loop_
_entity_poly.entity_id
_entity_poly.type
_entity_poly.pdbx_seq_one_letter_code
_entity_poly.pdbx_strand_id
1 'polypeptide(L)'
;MACRKDGKGRVLRRGENYRKADGRYSYVYRDAMGVKRTIYAKSLTVLREKEETLVRDQMDGLNVYVAGKADVNFLFDRYISTKTELRSTTKSNYFYVWNHFIRDTLGKRRIKDVRYSDVLFFYNDLVTNQGLQINTLESINTVLRPTFQLAVRDDIIRKNPVD
;
A
#
# COMPACT_ATOMS: atom_id res chain seq x y z
N MET A 1 3.08 -23.20 32.24
CA MET A 1 1.92 -22.67 31.50
C MET A 1 1.60 -23.63 30.38
N ALA A 2 0.34 -24.05 30.22
CA ALA A 2 -0.04 -24.96 29.13
C ALA A 2 0.08 -24.24 27.77
N CYS A 3 0.84 -24.85 26.84
CA CYS A 3 0.95 -24.33 25.47
C CYS A 3 -0.40 -24.47 24.76
N ARG A 4 -0.90 -23.36 24.21
CA ARG A 4 -2.10 -23.35 23.35
C ARG A 4 -1.82 -24.14 22.08
N LYS A 5 -2.72 -25.03 21.68
CA LYS A 5 -2.63 -25.85 20.48
C LYS A 5 -3.82 -25.59 19.56
N ASP A 6 -3.61 -25.74 18.25
CA ASP A 6 -4.68 -25.73 17.27
C ASP A 6 -5.42 -27.08 17.21
N GLY A 7 -6.44 -27.20 16.33
CA GLY A 7 -7.19 -28.43 16.13
C GLY A 7 -6.38 -29.62 15.57
N LYS A 8 -5.12 -29.38 15.15
CA LYS A 8 -4.17 -30.39 14.63
C LYS A 8 -3.02 -30.67 15.60
N GLY A 9 -3.12 -30.19 16.87
CA GLY A 9 -2.10 -30.40 17.90
C GLY A 9 -0.86 -29.50 17.79
N ARG A 10 -0.78 -28.55 16.84
CA ARG A 10 0.37 -27.66 16.66
C ARG A 10 0.35 -26.55 17.70
N VAL A 11 1.53 -26.22 18.25
CA VAL A 11 1.68 -25.17 19.27
C VAL A 11 1.52 -23.78 18.62
N LEU A 12 0.67 -22.96 19.23
CA LEU A 12 0.45 -21.57 18.85
C LEU A 12 1.37 -20.65 19.65
N ARG A 13 2.02 -19.69 18.95
CA ARG A 13 2.88 -18.67 19.54
C ARG A 13 2.05 -17.58 20.24
N ARG A 14 2.72 -16.68 20.97
CA ARG A 14 2.07 -15.53 21.59
C ARG A 14 1.47 -14.63 20.51
N GLY A 15 0.18 -14.29 20.66
CA GLY A 15 -0.56 -13.50 19.66
C GLY A 15 -1.31 -14.35 18.63
N GLU A 16 -0.86 -15.58 18.34
CA GLU A 16 -1.56 -16.50 17.45
C GLU A 16 -2.81 -17.09 18.13
N ASN A 17 -3.89 -17.22 17.38
CA ASN A 17 -5.13 -17.88 17.80
C ASN A 17 -5.69 -18.73 16.66
N TYR A 18 -6.39 -19.80 17.03
CA TYR A 18 -7.13 -20.65 16.09
C TYR A 18 -8.64 -20.53 16.37
N ARG A 19 -9.42 -20.16 15.37
CA ARG A 19 -10.88 -20.06 15.43
C ARG A 19 -11.50 -21.36 14.92
N LYS A 20 -12.07 -22.15 15.84
CA LYS A 20 -12.69 -23.44 15.50
C LYS A 20 -13.91 -23.27 14.57
N ALA A 21 -14.63 -22.15 14.70
CA ALA A 21 -15.88 -21.91 13.95
C ALA A 21 -15.68 -21.81 12.43
N ASP A 22 -14.57 -21.24 11.96
CA ASP A 22 -14.28 -21.03 10.54
C ASP A 22 -12.94 -21.61 10.08
N GLY A 23 -12.24 -22.33 10.96
CA GLY A 23 -10.95 -22.97 10.68
C GLY A 23 -9.82 -21.99 10.38
N ARG A 24 -9.98 -20.70 10.70
CA ARG A 24 -8.98 -19.67 10.41
C ARG A 24 -8.04 -19.45 11.58
N TYR A 25 -6.82 -19.06 11.22
CA TYR A 25 -5.82 -18.59 12.17
C TYR A 25 -5.81 -17.08 12.20
N SER A 26 -5.53 -16.49 13.36
CA SER A 26 -5.39 -15.05 13.53
C SER A 26 -4.15 -14.73 14.37
N TYR A 27 -3.49 -13.63 14.03
CA TYR A 27 -2.40 -13.05 14.82
C TYR A 27 -2.78 -11.63 15.23
N VAL A 28 -2.65 -11.36 16.52
CA VAL A 28 -2.99 -10.06 17.13
C VAL A 28 -1.70 -9.35 17.48
N TYR A 29 -1.56 -8.11 16.98
CA TYR A 29 -0.41 -7.26 17.24
C TYR A 29 -0.85 -5.83 17.57
N ARG A 30 0.09 -4.99 17.98
CA ARG A 30 -0.09 -3.54 18.10
C ARG A 30 0.65 -2.84 16.97
N ASP A 31 -0.01 -1.88 16.32
CA ASP A 31 0.65 -1.05 15.31
C ASP A 31 1.56 0.02 15.96
N ALA A 32 2.27 0.81 15.14
CA ALA A 32 3.17 1.87 15.60
C ALA A 32 2.47 2.95 16.46
N MET A 33 1.14 3.07 16.33
CA MET A 33 0.31 3.98 17.12
C MET A 33 -0.24 3.32 18.40
N GLY A 34 0.18 2.08 18.72
CA GLY A 34 -0.28 1.32 19.88
C GLY A 34 -1.66 0.67 19.72
N VAL A 35 -2.31 0.84 18.57
CA VAL A 35 -3.65 0.31 18.30
C VAL A 35 -3.58 -1.19 18.03
N LYS A 36 -4.49 -1.94 18.68
CA LYS A 36 -4.59 -3.41 18.50
C LYS A 36 -5.14 -3.74 17.13
N ARG A 37 -4.42 -4.57 16.36
CA ARG A 37 -4.77 -5.03 15.02
C ARG A 37 -4.74 -6.56 14.96
N THR A 38 -5.44 -7.12 13.97
CA THR A 38 -5.51 -8.57 13.77
C THR A 38 -5.37 -8.88 12.28
N ILE A 39 -4.46 -9.82 11.97
CA ILE A 39 -4.36 -10.41 10.63
C ILE A 39 -4.90 -11.84 10.65
N TYR A 40 -5.41 -12.31 9.51
CA TYR A 40 -6.03 -13.62 9.37
C TYR A 40 -5.37 -14.41 8.25
N ALA A 41 -5.36 -15.75 8.41
CA ALA A 41 -4.92 -16.70 7.40
C ALA A 41 -5.71 -18.01 7.46
N LYS A 42 -5.77 -18.73 6.34
CA LYS A 42 -6.39 -20.06 6.27
C LYS A 42 -5.50 -21.18 6.82
N SER A 43 -4.19 -20.95 6.87
CA SER A 43 -3.24 -21.91 7.45
C SER A 43 -2.26 -21.23 8.41
N LEU A 44 -1.69 -22.02 9.32
CA LEU A 44 -0.71 -21.53 10.29
C LEU A 44 0.59 -21.10 9.61
N THR A 45 1.01 -21.79 8.54
CA THR A 45 2.20 -21.44 7.77
C THR A 45 2.06 -20.05 7.15
N VAL A 46 0.96 -19.83 6.41
CA VAL A 46 0.67 -18.52 5.81
C VAL A 46 0.50 -17.41 6.85
N LEU A 47 -0.03 -17.74 8.05
CA LEU A 47 -0.10 -16.77 9.14
C LEU A 47 1.31 -16.34 9.59
N ARG A 48 2.22 -17.29 9.76
CA ARG A 48 3.60 -17.02 10.20
C ARG A 48 4.42 -16.26 9.17
N GLU A 49 4.24 -16.55 7.90
CA GLU A 49 4.85 -15.75 6.81
C GLU A 49 4.39 -14.28 6.86
N LYS A 50 3.09 -14.07 7.07
CA LYS A 50 2.53 -12.73 7.26
C LYS A 50 3.04 -12.05 8.53
N GLU A 51 3.17 -12.79 9.63
CA GLU A 51 3.72 -12.31 10.90
C GLU A 51 5.18 -11.87 10.72
N GLU A 52 6.01 -12.69 10.10
CA GLU A 52 7.43 -12.37 9.84
C GLU A 52 7.59 -11.12 8.96
N THR A 53 6.78 -11.02 7.91
CA THR A 53 6.76 -9.83 7.05
C THR A 53 6.35 -8.59 7.84
N LEU A 54 5.29 -8.69 8.66
CA LEU A 54 4.77 -7.59 9.47
C LEU A 54 5.77 -7.14 10.54
N VAL A 55 6.44 -8.09 11.21
CA VAL A 55 7.48 -7.78 12.21
C VAL A 55 8.66 -7.07 11.53
N ARG A 56 9.08 -7.52 10.35
CA ARG A 56 10.14 -6.88 9.57
C ARG A 56 9.73 -5.45 9.17
N ASP A 57 8.51 -5.26 8.67
CA ASP A 57 7.99 -3.97 8.28
C ASP A 57 7.86 -3.01 9.47
N GLN A 58 7.48 -3.51 10.65
CA GLN A 58 7.47 -2.73 11.89
C GLN A 58 8.87 -2.35 12.37
N MET A 59 9.85 -3.27 12.26
CA MET A 59 11.25 -2.98 12.59
C MET A 59 11.85 -1.92 11.65
N ASP A 60 11.41 -1.89 10.39
CA ASP A 60 11.80 -0.89 9.40
C ASP A 60 10.99 0.42 9.52
N GLY A 61 10.11 0.54 10.51
CA GLY A 61 9.29 1.74 10.76
C GLY A 61 8.10 1.92 9.80
N LEU A 62 7.81 0.94 8.91
CA LEU A 62 6.77 1.06 7.89
C LEU A 62 5.36 1.09 8.48
N ASN A 63 4.53 2.03 7.99
CA ASN A 63 3.13 2.11 8.37
C ASN A 63 2.25 1.17 7.52
N VAL A 64 2.43 -0.12 7.71
CA VAL A 64 1.79 -1.21 6.95
C VAL A 64 0.25 -1.11 6.96
N TYR A 65 -0.32 -0.59 8.04
CA TYR A 65 -1.76 -0.45 8.15
C TYR A 65 -2.31 0.61 7.19
N VAL A 66 -1.65 1.76 7.09
CA VAL A 66 -2.05 2.83 6.16
C VAL A 66 -1.89 2.34 4.73
N ALA A 67 -0.75 1.76 4.39
CA ALA A 67 -0.51 1.18 3.07
C ALA A 67 -1.53 0.11 2.67
N GLY A 68 -2.07 -0.64 3.66
CA GLY A 68 -3.04 -1.70 3.44
C GLY A 68 -4.47 -1.24 3.18
N LYS A 69 -4.84 -0.03 3.61
CA LYS A 69 -6.21 0.50 3.47
C LYS A 69 -6.32 1.68 2.53
N ALA A 70 -5.29 2.53 2.48
CA ALA A 70 -5.28 3.71 1.63
C ALA A 70 -5.05 3.33 0.16
N ASP A 71 -5.75 4.01 -0.72
CA ASP A 71 -5.52 3.97 -2.17
C ASP A 71 -4.52 5.04 -2.62
N VAL A 72 -4.15 4.99 -3.89
CA VAL A 72 -3.20 5.94 -4.47
C VAL A 72 -3.81 7.35 -4.58
N ASN A 73 -5.15 7.47 -4.67
CA ASN A 73 -5.83 8.76 -4.64
C ASN A 73 -5.64 9.47 -3.29
N PHE A 74 -5.79 8.74 -2.18
CA PHE A 74 -5.49 9.28 -0.85
C PHE A 74 -4.07 9.82 -0.75
N LEU A 75 -3.10 9.13 -1.36
CA LEU A 75 -1.70 9.55 -1.37
C LEU A 75 -1.50 10.85 -2.16
N PHE A 76 -2.18 11.00 -3.30
CA PHE A 76 -2.15 12.25 -4.07
C PHE A 76 -2.79 13.41 -3.31
N ASP A 77 -3.96 13.20 -2.72
CA ASP A 77 -4.64 14.26 -1.95
C ASP A 77 -3.76 14.73 -0.78
N ARG A 78 -3.05 13.79 -0.11
CA ARG A 78 -2.05 14.11 0.90
C ARG A 78 -0.84 14.86 0.30
N TYR A 79 -0.29 14.41 -0.83
CA TYR A 79 0.81 15.08 -1.50
C TYR A 79 0.47 16.51 -1.88
N ILE A 80 -0.69 16.73 -2.49
CA ILE A 80 -1.13 18.06 -2.91
C ILE A 80 -1.38 19.00 -1.73
N SER A 81 -1.84 18.48 -0.58
CA SER A 81 -2.04 19.26 0.66
C SER A 81 -0.73 19.78 1.25
N THR A 82 0.40 19.06 1.04
CA THR A 82 1.73 19.54 1.47
C THR A 82 2.33 20.60 0.57
N LYS A 83 1.76 20.80 -0.63
CA LYS A 83 2.25 21.75 -1.63
C LYS A 83 1.55 23.10 -1.53
N THR A 84 1.88 23.86 -0.49
CA THR A 84 1.29 25.19 -0.24
C THR A 84 1.83 26.28 -1.15
N GLU A 85 3.08 26.13 -1.65
CA GLU A 85 3.81 27.12 -2.44
C GLU A 85 3.59 27.02 -3.95
N LEU A 86 2.85 26.00 -4.43
CA LEU A 86 2.59 25.83 -5.86
C LEU A 86 1.67 26.96 -6.37
N ARG A 87 2.05 27.53 -7.51
CA ARG A 87 1.17 28.46 -8.24
C ARG A 87 -0.15 27.78 -8.59
N SER A 88 -1.23 28.54 -8.58
CA SER A 88 -2.59 28.04 -8.86
C SER A 88 -2.68 27.28 -10.20
N THR A 89 -2.01 27.78 -11.24
CA THR A 89 -1.94 27.15 -12.55
C THR A 89 -1.27 25.78 -12.52
N THR A 90 -0.14 25.64 -11.79
CA THR A 90 0.56 24.36 -11.63
C THR A 90 -0.32 23.37 -10.86
N LYS A 91 -0.98 23.83 -9.80
CA LYS A 91 -1.88 23.01 -9.00
C LYS A 91 -3.08 22.52 -9.82
N SER A 92 -3.68 23.40 -10.63
CA SER A 92 -4.76 23.05 -11.56
C SER A 92 -4.32 22.02 -12.59
N ASN A 93 -3.10 22.15 -13.14
CA ASN A 93 -2.55 21.15 -14.06
C ASN A 93 -2.33 19.79 -13.40
N TYR A 94 -1.84 19.76 -12.15
CA TYR A 94 -1.68 18.50 -11.40
C TYR A 94 -3.02 17.81 -11.17
N PHE A 95 -4.07 18.56 -10.81
CA PHE A 95 -5.42 18.02 -10.68
C PHE A 95 -5.98 17.54 -12.01
N TYR A 96 -5.74 18.29 -13.10
CA TYR A 96 -6.17 17.86 -14.44
C TYR A 96 -5.54 16.53 -14.82
N VAL A 97 -4.21 16.42 -14.74
CA VAL A 97 -3.46 15.20 -15.08
C VAL A 97 -3.94 14.03 -14.20
N TRP A 98 -4.07 14.26 -12.89
CA TRP A 98 -4.52 13.23 -11.96
C TRP A 98 -5.93 12.73 -12.26
N ASN A 99 -6.87 13.66 -12.39
CA ASN A 99 -8.28 13.32 -12.60
C ASN A 99 -8.53 12.67 -13.94
N HIS A 100 -7.77 13.07 -14.97
CA HIS A 100 -7.99 12.60 -16.34
C HIS A 100 -7.35 11.22 -16.60
N PHE A 101 -6.16 10.97 -16.07
CA PHE A 101 -5.40 9.76 -16.40
C PHE A 101 -5.28 8.74 -15.25
N ILE A 102 -5.20 9.21 -14.01
CA ILE A 102 -4.76 8.37 -12.89
C ILE A 102 -5.92 7.99 -11.96
N ARG A 103 -6.82 8.91 -11.66
CA ARG A 103 -7.84 8.78 -10.60
C ARG A 103 -8.69 7.51 -10.70
N ASP A 104 -9.16 7.19 -11.90
CA ASP A 104 -10.07 6.07 -12.13
C ASP A 104 -9.38 4.75 -12.45
N THR A 105 -8.07 4.78 -12.68
CA THR A 105 -7.23 3.64 -13.05
C THR A 105 -6.32 3.25 -11.88
N LEU A 106 -5.05 3.66 -11.94
CA LEU A 106 -4.05 3.38 -10.90
C LEU A 106 -4.44 4.00 -9.54
N GLY A 107 -5.16 5.12 -9.55
CA GLY A 107 -5.61 5.84 -8.36
C GLY A 107 -6.47 5.04 -7.39
N LYS A 108 -7.28 4.10 -7.89
CA LYS A 108 -8.15 3.23 -7.08
C LYS A 108 -7.43 2.02 -6.47
N ARG A 109 -6.19 1.75 -6.88
CA ARG A 109 -5.42 0.64 -6.32
C ARG A 109 -4.93 0.97 -4.91
N ARG A 110 -4.86 -0.04 -4.06
CA ARG A 110 -4.25 0.12 -2.73
C ARG A 110 -2.76 0.34 -2.87
N ILE A 111 -2.20 1.26 -2.10
CA ILE A 111 -0.79 1.65 -2.17
C ILE A 111 0.14 0.43 -2.08
N LYS A 112 -0.14 -0.51 -1.16
CA LYS A 112 0.68 -1.72 -0.94
C LYS A 112 0.68 -2.70 -2.11
N ASP A 113 -0.36 -2.66 -2.95
CA ASP A 113 -0.56 -3.62 -4.04
C ASP A 113 0.03 -3.11 -5.36
N VAL A 114 0.45 -1.82 -5.41
CA VAL A 114 1.07 -1.23 -6.60
C VAL A 114 2.54 -1.65 -6.70
N ARG A 115 2.88 -2.28 -7.81
CA ARG A 115 4.25 -2.71 -8.16
C ARG A 115 4.76 -1.92 -9.35
N TYR A 116 6.06 -1.94 -9.57
CA TYR A 116 6.71 -1.39 -10.76
C TYR A 116 6.05 -1.89 -12.06
N SER A 117 5.76 -3.19 -12.17
CA SER A 117 5.08 -3.77 -13.32
C SER A 117 3.68 -3.18 -13.56
N ASP A 118 2.93 -2.85 -12.50
CA ASP A 118 1.61 -2.23 -12.64
C ASP A 118 1.71 -0.81 -13.23
N VAL A 119 2.75 -0.08 -12.85
CA VAL A 119 3.03 1.26 -13.40
C VAL A 119 3.44 1.15 -14.86
N LEU A 120 4.28 0.17 -15.23
CA LEU A 120 4.63 -0.08 -16.63
C LEU A 120 3.40 -0.46 -17.47
N PHE A 121 2.54 -1.34 -16.97
CA PHE A 121 1.29 -1.68 -17.66
C PHE A 121 0.39 -0.47 -17.83
N PHE A 122 0.29 0.38 -16.81
CA PHE A 122 -0.46 1.62 -16.89
C PHE A 122 0.09 2.54 -17.99
N TYR A 123 1.39 2.78 -18.07
CA TYR A 123 1.98 3.62 -19.13
C TYR A 123 1.82 2.99 -20.51
N ASN A 124 1.99 1.68 -20.64
CA ASN A 124 1.78 0.99 -21.91
C ASN A 124 0.33 1.11 -22.39
N ASP A 125 -0.64 0.97 -21.49
CA ASP A 125 -2.06 1.15 -21.80
C ASP A 125 -2.36 2.56 -22.33
N LEU A 126 -1.79 3.59 -21.69
CA LEU A 126 -1.92 4.98 -22.14
C LEU A 126 -1.36 5.21 -23.55
N VAL A 127 -0.26 4.55 -23.91
CA VAL A 127 0.34 4.66 -25.24
C VAL A 127 -0.45 3.85 -26.28
N THR A 128 -0.72 2.58 -25.99
CA THR A 128 -1.27 1.65 -26.98
C THR A 128 -2.77 1.83 -27.20
N ASN A 129 -3.53 2.06 -26.13
CA ASN A 129 -4.99 2.15 -26.22
C ASN A 129 -5.51 3.58 -26.32
N GLN A 130 -4.80 4.56 -25.75
CA GLN A 130 -5.21 5.97 -25.77
C GLN A 130 -4.37 6.82 -26.72
N GLY A 131 -3.31 6.28 -27.31
CA GLY A 131 -2.46 6.97 -28.31
C GLY A 131 -1.71 8.19 -27.76
N LEU A 132 -1.41 8.21 -26.43
CA LEU A 132 -0.78 9.36 -25.80
C LEU A 132 0.69 9.50 -26.24
N GLN A 133 1.09 10.75 -26.43
CA GLN A 133 2.47 11.10 -26.76
C GLN A 133 3.37 11.08 -25.52
N ILE A 134 4.68 10.91 -25.73
CA ILE A 134 5.71 10.84 -24.68
C ILE A 134 5.65 12.06 -23.75
N ASN A 135 5.46 13.27 -24.26
CA ASN A 135 5.38 14.48 -23.45
C ASN A 135 4.21 14.45 -22.44
N THR A 136 3.11 13.79 -22.81
CA THR A 136 1.98 13.61 -21.88
C THR A 136 2.33 12.62 -20.78
N LEU A 137 3.06 11.53 -21.12
CA LEU A 137 3.55 10.57 -20.12
C LEU A 137 4.53 11.23 -19.15
N GLU A 138 5.41 12.12 -19.61
CA GLU A 138 6.30 12.89 -18.75
C GLU A 138 5.52 13.79 -17.79
N SER A 139 4.44 14.40 -18.26
CA SER A 139 3.55 15.22 -17.42
C SER A 139 2.86 14.35 -16.34
N ILE A 140 2.43 13.14 -16.68
CA ILE A 140 1.86 12.16 -15.73
C ILE A 140 2.93 11.74 -14.72
N ASN A 141 4.14 11.43 -15.17
CA ASN A 141 5.24 11.03 -14.31
C ASN A 141 5.66 12.16 -13.34
N THR A 142 5.62 13.42 -13.78
CA THR A 142 5.92 14.59 -12.94
C THR A 142 5.00 14.70 -11.73
N VAL A 143 3.79 14.13 -11.80
CA VAL A 143 2.84 14.12 -10.69
C VAL A 143 2.88 12.79 -9.93
N LEU A 144 2.97 11.67 -10.64
CA LEU A 144 2.87 10.33 -10.06
C LEU A 144 4.11 9.98 -9.21
N ARG A 145 5.31 10.22 -9.74
CA ARG A 145 6.57 9.90 -9.06
C ARG A 145 6.72 10.59 -7.70
N PRO A 146 6.56 11.92 -7.55
CA PRO A 146 6.67 12.56 -6.24
C PRO A 146 5.54 12.20 -5.29
N THR A 147 4.36 11.81 -5.80
CA THR A 147 3.27 11.28 -4.98
C THR A 147 3.70 9.99 -4.27
N PHE A 148 4.27 9.02 -5.00
CA PHE A 148 4.82 7.80 -4.39
C PHE A 148 6.08 8.07 -3.57
N GLN A 149 6.88 9.08 -3.93
CA GLN A 149 8.04 9.47 -3.14
C GLN A 149 7.66 9.98 -1.74
N LEU A 150 6.50 10.65 -1.61
CA LEU A 150 5.95 11.00 -0.30
C LEU A 150 5.64 9.75 0.52
N ALA A 151 5.07 8.70 -0.09
CA ALA A 151 4.79 7.45 0.61
C ALA A 151 6.05 6.74 1.11
N VAL A 152 7.16 6.85 0.39
CA VAL A 152 8.46 6.34 0.84
C VAL A 152 8.99 7.17 2.02
N ARG A 153 8.89 8.51 1.95
CA ARG A 153 9.35 9.42 3.02
C ARG A 153 8.51 9.32 4.30
N ASP A 154 7.23 8.98 4.15
CA ASP A 154 6.29 8.77 5.27
C ASP A 154 6.32 7.32 5.79
N ASP A 155 7.28 6.50 5.37
CA ASP A 155 7.44 5.09 5.76
C ASP A 155 6.17 4.25 5.52
N ILE A 156 5.42 4.56 4.46
CA ILE A 156 4.23 3.81 4.05
C ILE A 156 4.62 2.64 3.14
N ILE A 157 5.61 2.84 2.27
CA ILE A 157 6.18 1.83 1.38
C ILE A 157 7.70 1.91 1.37
N ARG A 158 8.38 0.79 1.10
CA ARG A 158 9.85 0.71 1.10
C ARG A 158 10.51 1.33 -0.12
N LYS A 159 9.88 1.24 -1.28
CA LYS A 159 10.41 1.68 -2.57
C LYS A 159 9.32 2.35 -3.38
N ASN A 160 9.73 3.31 -4.17
CA ASN A 160 8.85 3.98 -5.11
C ASN A 160 8.62 3.07 -6.33
N PRO A 161 7.38 2.67 -6.64
CA PRO A 161 7.09 1.81 -7.78
C PRO A 161 7.22 2.52 -9.14
N VAL A 162 7.46 3.83 -9.14
CA VAL A 162 7.59 4.67 -10.36
C VAL A 162 9.06 4.88 -10.74
N ASP A 163 10.02 4.46 -9.88
CA ASP A 163 11.48 4.62 -10.12
C ASP A 163 12.03 3.55 -11.05
#